data_bd1b1ca7a09237558eb07f9a0aa2bd23
#
_entry.id   bd1b1ca7a09237558eb07f9a0aa2bd23
#
_cell.length_a   1.000
_cell.length_b   1.000
_cell.length_c   1.000
_cell.angle_alpha   90.00
_cell.angle_beta   90.00
_cell.angle_gamma   90.00
#
_symmetry.space_group_name_H-M   'P 1'
#
loop_
_entity.id
_entity.type
_entity.pdbx_description
1 polymer ?
#
loop_
_entity_poly.entity_id
_entity_poly.type
_entity_poly.pdbx_seq_one_letter_code
_entity_poly.pdbx_strand_id
1 'polypeptide(L)'
;FGDTHVKMGIGAGDGGQLIWPMLIGVNRAKYYLMTGDMIGGKDAADMGLVGFYVDDTKDLMPKALEIADKLAAGPPLAIAASKAGVNAYMRAVSASVMPISLQAEGMTLQSGDHQEAVAAFQEKRPAKFEGK
;
A
#
# COMPACT_ATOMS: atom_id res chain seq x y z
N PHE A 1 4.17 8.57 -2.27
CA PHE A 1 3.34 7.36 -2.11
C PHE A 1 2.01 7.73 -1.50
N GLY A 2 0.97 6.95 -1.75
CA GLY A 2 -0.33 7.13 -1.10
C GLY A 2 -1.30 6.05 -1.52
N ASP A 3 -2.18 5.70 -0.59
CA ASP A 3 -3.36 4.89 -0.86
C ASP A 3 -4.57 5.83 -0.81
N THR A 4 -5.13 6.13 -1.95
CA THR A 4 -6.17 7.16 -2.08
C THR A 4 -7.58 6.60 -2.23
N HIS A 5 -7.80 5.31 -2.00
CA HIS A 5 -9.11 4.66 -2.07
C HIS A 5 -10.18 5.41 -1.27
N VAL A 6 -9.85 5.81 -0.05
CA VAL A 6 -10.79 6.53 0.84
C VAL A 6 -11.31 7.83 0.23
N LYS A 7 -10.53 8.53 -0.60
CA LYS A 7 -10.95 9.74 -1.29
C LYS A 7 -12.00 9.48 -2.37
N MET A 8 -12.08 8.23 -2.81
CA MET A 8 -13.10 7.74 -3.75
C MET A 8 -14.24 7.00 -3.05
N GLY A 9 -14.34 7.11 -1.71
CA GLY A 9 -15.36 6.41 -0.93
C GLY A 9 -15.16 4.90 -0.90
N ILE A 10 -13.95 4.41 -1.12
CA ILE A 10 -13.62 2.97 -1.18
C ILE A 10 -12.67 2.61 -0.03
N GLY A 11 -12.86 1.44 0.58
CA GLY A 11 -11.88 0.87 1.49
C GLY A 11 -10.69 0.29 0.72
N ALA A 12 -9.47 0.43 1.23
CA ALA A 12 -8.24 -0.06 0.60
C ALA A 12 -8.08 -1.58 0.74
N GLY A 13 -9.04 -2.35 0.24
CA GLY A 13 -9.18 -3.78 0.48
C GLY A 13 -8.29 -4.66 -0.38
N ASP A 14 -7.85 -4.16 -1.52
CA ASP A 14 -7.05 -4.88 -2.51
C ASP A 14 -5.57 -5.11 -2.11
N GLY A 15 -5.19 -4.66 -0.92
CA GLY A 15 -3.84 -4.88 -0.37
C GLY A 15 -3.39 -3.86 0.66
N GLY A 16 -3.92 -2.64 0.64
CA GLY A 16 -3.54 -1.58 1.56
C GLY A 16 -3.71 -2.00 3.03
N GLN A 17 -4.86 -2.55 3.37
CA GLN A 17 -5.20 -3.00 4.73
C GLN A 17 -4.34 -4.19 5.21
N LEU A 18 -3.71 -4.93 4.30
CA LEU A 18 -2.78 -6.00 4.61
C LEU A 18 -1.34 -5.50 4.73
N ILE A 19 -0.85 -4.83 3.69
CA ILE A 19 0.58 -4.54 3.53
C ILE A 19 1.05 -3.41 4.43
N TRP A 20 0.30 -2.32 4.51
CA TRP A 20 0.73 -1.16 5.29
C TRP A 20 0.90 -1.44 6.78
N PRO A 21 -0.04 -2.14 7.48
CA PRO A 21 0.16 -2.47 8.89
C PRO A 21 1.38 -3.35 9.15
N MET A 22 1.73 -4.22 8.20
CA MET A 22 2.92 -5.09 8.31
C MET A 22 4.23 -4.29 8.17
N LEU A 23 4.24 -3.24 7.37
CA LEU A 23 5.44 -2.45 7.09
C LEU A 23 5.64 -1.29 8.08
N ILE A 24 4.59 -0.54 8.39
CA ILE A 24 4.69 0.72 9.15
C ILE A 24 3.95 0.70 10.50
N GLY A 25 3.38 -0.45 10.86
CA GLY A 25 2.58 -0.61 12.08
C GLY A 25 1.15 -0.11 11.95
N VAL A 26 0.28 -0.64 12.82
CA VAL A 26 -1.18 -0.46 12.73
C VAL A 26 -1.62 1.00 12.83
N ASN A 27 -1.00 1.80 13.70
CA ASN A 27 -1.43 3.18 13.91
C ASN A 27 -1.17 4.06 12.69
N ARG A 28 0.03 3.97 12.11
CA ARG A 28 0.38 4.73 10.90
C ARG A 28 -0.45 4.26 9.70
N ALA A 29 -0.61 2.94 9.56
CA ALA A 29 -1.45 2.39 8.49
C ALA A 29 -2.88 2.92 8.56
N LYS A 30 -3.52 2.89 9.73
CA LYS A 30 -4.86 3.47 9.92
C LYS A 30 -4.90 4.94 9.51
N TYR A 31 -3.94 5.74 9.97
CA TYR A 31 -3.90 7.16 9.62
C TYR A 31 -3.92 7.35 8.10
N TYR A 32 -2.95 6.78 7.39
CA TYR A 32 -2.82 6.99 5.95
C TYR A 32 -3.95 6.36 5.12
N LEU A 33 -4.39 5.15 5.47
CA LEU A 33 -5.48 4.48 4.75
C LEU A 33 -6.85 5.15 4.98
N MET A 34 -7.04 5.81 6.12
CA MET A 34 -8.29 6.51 6.44
C MET A 34 -8.31 7.98 6.01
N THR A 35 -7.16 8.59 5.80
CA THR A 35 -7.05 9.98 5.31
C THR A 35 -6.76 10.07 3.82
N GLY A 36 -6.08 9.06 3.27
CA GLY A 36 -5.56 9.10 1.91
C GLY A 36 -4.45 10.14 1.70
N ASP A 37 -3.75 10.52 2.78
CA ASP A 37 -2.66 11.48 2.70
C ASP A 37 -1.46 10.91 1.94
N MET A 38 -0.79 11.79 1.20
CA MET A 38 0.40 11.43 0.44
C MET A 38 1.65 11.49 1.31
N ILE A 39 2.59 10.57 1.05
CA ILE A 39 3.85 10.43 1.78
C ILE A 39 5.01 10.70 0.82
N GLY A 40 5.95 11.55 1.22
CA GLY A 40 7.20 11.76 0.52
C GLY A 40 8.09 10.50 0.52
N GLY A 41 9.00 10.38 -0.46
CA GLY A 41 9.87 9.21 -0.58
C GLY A 41 10.77 9.00 0.63
N LYS A 42 11.31 10.09 1.18
CA LYS A 42 12.16 10.05 2.39
C LYS A 42 11.38 9.56 3.60
N ASP A 43 10.20 10.14 3.86
CA ASP A 43 9.36 9.74 4.99
C ASP A 43 8.88 8.29 4.86
N ALA A 44 8.59 7.84 3.64
CA ALA A 44 8.22 6.46 3.36
C ALA A 44 9.36 5.48 3.71
N ALA A 45 10.61 5.85 3.42
CA ALA A 45 11.78 5.05 3.81
C ALA A 45 12.02 5.11 5.33
N ASP A 46 11.95 6.28 5.94
CA ASP A 46 12.17 6.48 7.37
C ASP A 46 11.17 5.70 8.23
N MET A 47 9.95 5.51 7.75
CA MET A 47 8.93 4.71 8.45
C MET A 47 8.91 3.22 8.06
N GLY A 48 9.67 2.80 7.06
CA GLY A 48 9.77 1.41 6.60
C GLY A 48 8.73 0.99 5.56
N LEU A 49 7.99 1.94 4.96
CA LEU A 49 7.05 1.64 3.87
C LEU A 49 7.77 1.20 2.60
N VAL A 50 8.94 1.77 2.33
CA VAL A 50 9.86 1.36 1.27
C VAL A 50 11.24 1.08 1.87
N GLY A 51 12.00 0.18 1.23
CA GLY A 51 13.29 -0.27 1.75
C GLY A 51 14.41 0.76 1.60
N PHE A 52 14.34 1.63 0.60
CA PHE A 52 15.40 2.58 0.26
C PHE A 52 14.82 3.87 -0.32
N TYR A 53 15.59 4.94 -0.16
CA TYR A 53 15.32 6.25 -0.73
C TYR A 53 16.58 6.78 -1.41
N VAL A 54 16.42 7.55 -2.46
CA VAL A 54 17.46 8.36 -3.12
C VAL A 54 16.94 9.78 -3.32
N ASP A 55 17.82 10.77 -3.16
CA ASP A 55 17.43 12.19 -3.25
C ASP A 55 17.06 12.60 -4.68
N ASP A 56 17.76 12.05 -5.68
CA ASP A 56 17.54 12.39 -7.08
C ASP A 56 16.99 11.17 -7.84
N THR A 57 15.95 11.40 -8.64
CA THR A 57 15.34 10.36 -9.49
C THR A 57 16.33 9.70 -10.43
N LYS A 58 17.37 10.41 -10.89
CA LYS A 58 18.44 9.83 -11.72
C LYS A 58 19.19 8.71 -11.03
N ASP A 59 19.27 8.71 -9.69
CA ASP A 59 19.99 7.73 -8.89
C ASP A 59 19.12 6.48 -8.56
N LEU A 60 17.82 6.51 -8.89
CA LEU A 60 16.89 5.43 -8.58
C LEU A 60 17.27 4.12 -9.28
N MET A 61 17.46 4.17 -10.60
CA MET A 61 17.84 2.97 -11.39
C MET A 61 19.24 2.47 -11.04
N PRO A 62 20.28 3.31 -10.92
CA PRO A 62 21.58 2.87 -10.41
C PRO A 62 21.50 2.15 -9.07
N LYS A 63 20.71 2.68 -8.10
CA LYS A 63 20.53 2.04 -6.80
C LYS A 63 19.79 0.71 -6.88
N ALA A 64 18.77 0.63 -7.70
CA ALA A 64 18.02 -0.62 -7.91
C ALA A 64 18.90 -1.71 -8.54
N LEU A 65 19.72 -1.34 -9.54
CA LEU A 65 20.65 -2.26 -10.19
C LEU A 65 21.78 -2.71 -9.24
N GLU A 66 22.34 -1.82 -8.43
CA GLU A 66 23.30 -2.18 -7.37
C GLU A 66 22.77 -3.31 -6.47
N ILE A 67 21.51 -3.19 -6.04
CA ILE A 67 20.87 -4.19 -5.18
C ILE A 67 20.62 -5.49 -5.96
N ALA A 68 20.15 -5.40 -7.19
CA ALA A 68 19.90 -6.55 -8.05
C ALA A 68 21.21 -7.33 -8.33
N ASP A 69 22.31 -6.64 -8.66
CA ASP A 69 23.62 -7.24 -8.89
C ASP A 69 24.18 -7.91 -7.63
N LYS A 70 23.99 -7.28 -6.47
CA LYS A 70 24.35 -7.88 -5.18
C LYS A 70 23.61 -9.19 -4.93
N LEU A 71 22.31 -9.25 -5.24
CA LEU A 71 21.51 -10.46 -5.11
C LEU A 71 21.94 -11.51 -6.16
N ALA A 72 22.20 -11.10 -7.40
CA ALA A 72 22.63 -12.00 -8.48
C ALA A 72 24.00 -12.64 -8.21
N ALA A 73 24.91 -11.91 -7.56
CA ALA A 73 26.21 -12.43 -7.15
C ALA A 73 26.18 -13.27 -5.87
N GLY A 74 25.07 -13.27 -5.14
CA GLY A 74 24.91 -14.00 -3.89
C GLY A 74 24.55 -15.48 -4.07
N PRO A 75 24.51 -16.27 -2.95
CA PRO A 75 24.17 -17.69 -2.98
C PRO A 75 22.68 -17.90 -3.30
N PRO A 76 22.31 -18.40 -4.49
CA PRO A 76 20.92 -18.36 -4.97
C PRO A 76 19.97 -19.21 -4.12
N LEU A 77 20.41 -20.36 -3.61
CA LEU A 77 19.58 -21.22 -2.77
C LEU A 77 19.27 -20.58 -1.41
N ALA A 78 20.26 -19.90 -0.80
CA ALA A 78 20.04 -19.22 0.47
C ALA A 78 19.11 -18.01 0.32
N ILE A 79 19.27 -17.24 -0.77
CA ILE A 79 18.41 -16.12 -1.11
C ILE A 79 16.97 -16.61 -1.34
N ALA A 80 16.80 -17.65 -2.14
CA ALA A 80 15.48 -18.25 -2.38
C ALA A 80 14.82 -18.77 -1.10
N ALA A 81 15.57 -19.46 -0.24
CA ALA A 81 15.08 -19.97 1.04
C ALA A 81 14.65 -18.84 1.98
N SER A 82 15.44 -17.78 2.09
CA SER A 82 15.12 -16.60 2.90
C SER A 82 13.84 -15.91 2.41
N LYS A 83 13.71 -15.71 1.09
CA LYS A 83 12.49 -15.17 0.48
C LYS A 83 11.28 -16.06 0.74
N ALA A 84 11.43 -17.39 0.61
CA ALA A 84 10.34 -18.34 0.82
C ALA A 84 9.82 -18.29 2.26
N GLY A 85 10.72 -18.20 3.26
CA GLY A 85 10.36 -18.07 4.67
C GLY A 85 9.58 -16.80 4.96
N VAL A 86 10.06 -15.64 4.50
CA VAL A 86 9.35 -14.36 4.65
C VAL A 86 8.00 -14.39 3.94
N ASN A 87 7.93 -14.94 2.73
CA ASN A 87 6.67 -15.05 2.00
C ASN A 87 5.68 -16.01 2.66
N ALA A 88 6.15 -17.03 3.40
CA ALA A 88 5.25 -17.90 4.17
C ALA A 88 4.54 -17.12 5.29
N TYR A 89 5.26 -16.25 6.02
CA TYR A 89 4.66 -15.35 6.99
C TYR A 89 3.62 -14.41 6.34
N MET A 90 3.98 -13.78 5.24
CA MET A 90 3.06 -12.90 4.51
C MET A 90 1.79 -13.63 4.06
N ARG A 91 1.92 -14.86 3.54
CA ARG A 91 0.76 -15.67 3.14
C ARG A 91 -0.14 -16.04 4.32
N ALA A 92 0.42 -16.34 5.48
CA ALA A 92 -0.36 -16.66 6.68
C ALA A 92 -1.21 -15.46 7.13
N VAL A 93 -0.64 -14.27 7.17
CA VAL A 93 -1.37 -13.05 7.50
C VAL A 93 -2.41 -12.72 6.41
N SER A 94 -2.03 -12.84 5.14
CA SER A 94 -2.91 -12.61 3.99
C SER A 94 -4.16 -13.50 4.02
N ALA A 95 -4.00 -14.77 4.33
CA ALA A 95 -5.13 -15.71 4.41
C ALA A 95 -6.19 -15.30 5.45
N SER A 96 -5.78 -14.60 6.50
CA SER A 96 -6.70 -14.11 7.54
C SER A 96 -7.29 -12.74 7.21
N VAL A 97 -6.54 -11.86 6.57
CA VAL A 97 -6.92 -10.44 6.37
C VAL A 97 -7.65 -10.24 5.05
N MET A 98 -7.15 -10.80 3.94
CA MET A 98 -7.67 -10.50 2.60
C MET A 98 -9.15 -10.82 2.39
N PRO A 99 -9.74 -11.91 2.90
CA PRO A 99 -11.16 -12.16 2.71
C PRO A 99 -12.05 -11.06 3.31
N ILE A 100 -11.70 -10.56 4.50
CA ILE A 100 -12.43 -9.47 5.18
C ILE A 100 -12.19 -8.15 4.45
N SER A 101 -10.95 -7.91 4.05
CA SER A 101 -10.51 -6.69 3.37
C SER A 101 -11.23 -6.51 2.02
N LEU A 102 -11.25 -7.55 1.19
CA LEU A 102 -11.92 -7.54 -0.12
C LEU A 102 -13.46 -7.44 0.03
N GLN A 103 -14.03 -8.08 1.05
CA GLN A 103 -15.46 -7.94 1.33
C GLN A 103 -15.83 -6.49 1.70
N ALA A 104 -15.04 -5.86 2.56
CA ALA A 104 -15.24 -4.47 2.96
C ALA A 104 -15.08 -3.51 1.79
N GLU A 105 -14.09 -3.72 0.94
CA GLU A 105 -13.92 -2.96 -0.31
C GLU A 105 -15.12 -3.13 -1.24
N GLY A 106 -15.55 -4.36 -1.49
CA GLY A 106 -16.71 -4.66 -2.33
C GLY A 106 -18.00 -4.01 -1.82
N MET A 107 -18.20 -3.91 -0.51
CA MET A 107 -19.32 -3.19 0.10
C MET A 107 -19.23 -1.68 -0.18
N THR A 108 -18.06 -1.09 0.00
CA THR A 108 -17.87 0.35 -0.24
C THR A 108 -17.96 0.74 -1.70
N LEU A 109 -17.54 -0.11 -2.63
CA LEU A 109 -17.73 0.08 -4.08
C LEU A 109 -19.19 0.17 -4.50
N GLN A 110 -20.11 -0.40 -3.72
CA GLN A 110 -21.55 -0.36 -3.98
C GLN A 110 -22.26 0.77 -3.23
N SER A 111 -21.55 1.56 -2.44
CA SER A 111 -22.11 2.63 -1.62
C SER A 111 -22.48 3.87 -2.43
N GLY A 112 -23.44 4.64 -1.90
CA GLY A 112 -23.75 5.97 -2.42
C GLY A 112 -22.58 6.95 -2.31
N ASP A 113 -21.72 6.79 -1.30
CA ASP A 113 -20.52 7.60 -1.12
C ASP A 113 -19.52 7.39 -2.26
N HIS A 114 -19.35 6.16 -2.75
CA HIS A 114 -18.51 5.92 -3.94
C HIS A 114 -19.10 6.58 -5.20
N GLN A 115 -20.43 6.46 -5.41
CA GLN A 115 -21.10 7.09 -6.54
C GLN A 115 -20.97 8.63 -6.48
N GLU A 116 -21.13 9.21 -5.29
CA GLU A 116 -20.91 10.64 -5.05
C GLU A 116 -19.46 11.05 -5.33
N ALA A 117 -18.47 10.26 -4.90
CA ALA A 117 -17.06 10.54 -5.16
C ALA A 117 -16.75 10.57 -6.66
N VAL A 118 -17.30 9.61 -7.41
CA VAL A 118 -17.14 9.55 -8.88
C VAL A 118 -17.78 10.78 -9.55
N ALA A 119 -19.02 11.13 -9.17
CA ALA A 119 -19.71 12.31 -9.70
C ALA A 119 -18.96 13.60 -9.38
N ALA A 120 -18.56 13.75 -8.12
CA ALA A 120 -17.80 14.93 -7.65
C ALA A 120 -16.47 15.08 -8.40
N PHE A 121 -15.76 13.96 -8.64
CA PHE A 121 -14.52 13.97 -9.41
C PHE A 121 -14.74 14.43 -10.86
N GLN A 122 -15.77 13.91 -11.53
CA GLN A 122 -16.11 14.31 -12.90
C GLN A 122 -16.52 15.79 -12.99
N GLU A 123 -17.29 16.26 -12.02
CA GLU A 123 -17.77 17.64 -11.93
C GLU A 123 -16.74 18.62 -11.33
N LYS A 124 -15.57 18.13 -10.91
CA LYS A 124 -14.48 18.91 -10.28
C LYS A 124 -14.95 19.70 -9.05
N ARG A 125 -15.81 19.12 -8.24
CA ARG A 125 -16.32 19.68 -6.97
C ARG A 125 -15.91 18.80 -5.78
N PRO A 126 -15.94 19.31 -4.56
CA PRO A 126 -15.82 18.48 -3.35
C PRO A 126 -16.95 17.47 -3.25
N ALA A 127 -16.62 16.22 -2.87
CA ALA A 127 -17.60 15.19 -2.56
C ALA A 127 -18.27 15.47 -1.20
N LYS A 128 -19.51 15.01 -1.05
CA LYS A 128 -20.30 15.09 0.20
C LYS A 128 -20.70 13.69 0.61
N PHE A 129 -19.95 13.10 1.52
CA PHE A 129 -20.17 11.74 2.01
C PHE A 129 -21.26 11.71 3.10
N GLU A 130 -22.16 10.72 3.03
CA GLU A 130 -23.29 10.57 3.96
C GLU A 130 -23.30 9.21 4.67
N GLY A 131 -22.39 8.29 4.31
CA GLY A 131 -22.28 6.97 4.92
C GLY A 131 -23.40 5.99 4.48
N LYS A 132 -23.82 6.07 3.23
CA LYS A 132 -24.89 5.24 2.64
C LYS A 132 -24.37 4.30 1.59
#